data_37274d2a7e1536411499bc6bf7c490c7
#
_entry.id   37274d2a7e1536411499bc6bf7c490c7
#
_cell.length_a   1.000
_cell.length_b   1.000
_cell.length_c   1.000
_cell.angle_alpha   90.00
_cell.angle_beta   90.00
_cell.angle_gamma   90.00
#
_symmetry.space_group_name_H-M   'P 1'
#
loop_
_entity.id
_entity.type
_entity.pdbx_description
1 polymer ?
#
loop_
_entity_poly.entity_id
_entity_poly.type
_entity_poly.pdbx_seq_one_letter_code
_entity_poly.pdbx_strand_id
1 'polypeptide(L)'
;MKKIFLTLLLFSSIFAQANRLLMLSPSAHTSSIGNVMLPMMSPARNHLDSDRFTFSRVNWLGNIVGDMNYMHVNLAKGSFDFTTLIFNYGEQLETDITGVVTGKFSPMSSIWGVSWGDNIKGYNVGVTAKVIQHDLYVQKTFGTSFDVATYLPKVYKDLDVDVALRNFGVAPTFGKFKTKLPTSLN
;
A
#
# COMPACT_ATOMS: atom_id res chain seq x y z
N MET A 1 -22.42 -23.87 18.27
CA MET A 1 -21.10 -23.61 17.64
C MET A 1 -21.21 -23.15 16.18
N LYS A 2 -21.96 -23.79 15.29
CA LYS A 2 -22.09 -23.36 13.86
C LYS A 2 -22.63 -21.94 13.69
N LYS A 3 -23.56 -21.47 14.52
CA LYS A 3 -24.13 -20.11 14.45
C LYS A 3 -23.12 -19.02 14.86
N ILE A 4 -22.27 -19.31 15.85
CA ILE A 4 -21.22 -18.38 16.32
C ILE A 4 -20.13 -18.22 15.24
N PHE A 5 -19.77 -19.31 14.56
CA PHE A 5 -18.79 -19.28 13.47
C PHE A 5 -19.30 -18.47 12.26
N LEU A 6 -20.59 -18.63 11.92
CA LEU A 6 -21.22 -17.86 10.85
C LEU A 6 -21.30 -16.35 11.18
N THR A 7 -21.58 -16.01 12.45
CA THR A 7 -21.60 -14.62 12.91
C THR A 7 -20.21 -13.98 12.89
N LEU A 8 -19.16 -14.73 13.27
CA LEU A 8 -17.77 -14.26 13.17
C LEU A 8 -17.33 -14.05 11.70
N LEU A 9 -17.76 -14.93 10.79
CA LEU A 9 -17.49 -14.80 9.36
C LEU A 9 -18.20 -13.58 8.73
N LEU A 10 -19.41 -13.29 9.18
CA LEU A 10 -20.15 -12.09 8.74
C LEU A 10 -19.56 -10.80 9.31
N PHE A 11 -19.01 -10.81 10.53
CA PHE A 11 -18.32 -9.64 11.10
C PHE A 11 -17.01 -9.30 10.38
N SER A 12 -16.29 -10.29 9.82
CA SER A 12 -15.05 -10.03 9.05
C SER A 12 -15.28 -9.34 7.71
N SER A 13 -16.49 -9.42 7.15
CA SER A 13 -16.83 -8.80 5.85
C SER A 13 -17.33 -7.35 5.94
N ILE A 14 -17.61 -6.83 7.16
CA ILE A 14 -18.20 -5.48 7.33
C ILE A 14 -17.14 -4.37 7.28
N PHE A 15 -15.86 -4.69 7.35
CA PHE A 15 -14.78 -3.69 7.21
C PHE A 15 -14.31 -3.57 5.76
N ALA A 16 -15.18 -3.04 4.89
CA ALA A 16 -14.74 -2.57 3.56
C ALA A 16 -13.77 -1.41 3.77
N GLN A 17 -12.48 -1.70 3.67
CA GLN A 17 -11.43 -0.69 3.86
C GLN A 17 -11.25 0.08 2.55
N ALA A 18 -11.55 1.36 2.56
CA ALA A 18 -11.40 2.22 1.40
C ALA A 18 -9.93 2.37 0.95
N ASN A 19 -8.97 2.09 1.83
CA ASN A 19 -7.53 2.25 1.56
C ASN A 19 -6.83 0.94 1.19
N ARG A 20 -7.49 0.06 0.43
CA ARG A 20 -6.91 -1.22 -0.02
C ARG A 20 -5.66 -1.07 -0.88
N LEU A 21 -5.41 0.11 -1.44
CA LEU A 21 -4.19 0.40 -2.19
C LEU A 21 -2.92 0.13 -1.35
N LEU A 22 -2.97 0.39 -0.03
CA LEU A 22 -1.88 0.07 0.91
C LEU A 22 -1.62 -1.43 1.09
N MET A 23 -2.53 -2.28 0.64
CA MET A 23 -2.43 -3.74 0.74
C MET A 23 -2.02 -4.40 -0.59
N LEU A 24 -1.97 -3.63 -1.67
CA LEU A 24 -1.52 -4.17 -2.96
C LEU A 24 -0.04 -4.54 -2.89
N SER A 25 0.31 -5.63 -3.54
CA SER A 25 1.71 -5.98 -3.74
C SER A 25 2.39 -4.91 -4.60
N PRO A 26 3.48 -4.30 -4.13
CA PRO A 26 4.09 -3.18 -4.84
C PRO A 26 4.74 -3.59 -6.15
N SER A 27 5.17 -4.84 -6.30
CA SER A 27 5.84 -5.28 -7.52
C SER A 27 5.53 -6.73 -7.88
N ALA A 28 5.78 -7.11 -9.13
CA ALA A 28 5.69 -8.48 -9.60
C ALA A 28 6.60 -9.41 -8.79
N HIS A 29 7.79 -8.94 -8.39
CA HIS A 29 8.72 -9.69 -7.56
C HIS A 29 8.13 -10.01 -6.18
N THR A 30 7.58 -9.03 -5.48
CA THR A 30 6.94 -9.27 -4.17
C THR A 30 5.72 -10.18 -4.29
N SER A 31 4.96 -10.08 -5.38
CA SER A 31 3.82 -10.96 -5.65
C SER A 31 4.26 -12.40 -5.87
N SER A 32 5.35 -12.63 -6.61
CA SER A 32 5.82 -13.99 -6.95
C SER A 32 6.29 -14.81 -5.74
N ILE A 33 6.70 -14.15 -4.67
CA ILE A 33 7.15 -14.78 -3.43
C ILE A 33 6.09 -14.74 -2.31
N GLY A 34 4.81 -14.52 -2.67
CA GLY A 34 3.68 -14.58 -1.75
C GLY A 34 3.57 -13.39 -0.80
N ASN A 35 4.07 -12.21 -1.18
CA ASN A 35 4.08 -11.01 -0.34
C ASN A 35 4.83 -11.19 1.01
N VAL A 36 5.78 -12.10 1.05
CA VAL A 36 6.67 -12.22 2.20
C VAL A 36 7.39 -10.90 2.40
N MET A 37 7.56 -10.47 3.63
CA MET A 37 8.24 -9.23 3.97
C MET A 37 9.67 -9.22 3.44
N LEU A 38 9.84 -8.63 2.27
CA LEU A 38 11.14 -8.34 1.70
C LEU A 38 11.62 -6.96 2.15
N PRO A 39 12.90 -6.65 1.93
CA PRO A 39 13.46 -5.32 2.15
C PRO A 39 12.60 -4.17 1.61
N MET A 40 11.98 -4.34 0.44
CA MET A 40 11.03 -3.36 -0.15
C MET A 40 9.78 -3.09 0.71
N MET A 41 9.51 -3.92 1.71
CA MET A 41 8.31 -3.82 2.57
C MET A 41 8.66 -3.62 4.04
N SER A 42 9.89 -3.94 4.45
CA SER A 42 10.39 -3.71 5.81
C SER A 42 11.48 -2.63 5.79
N PRO A 43 11.20 -1.44 6.30
CA PRO A 43 12.21 -0.39 6.35
C PRO A 43 13.43 -0.77 7.19
N ALA A 44 13.29 -1.69 8.14
CA ALA A 44 14.40 -2.15 9.00
C ALA A 44 15.54 -2.86 8.24
N ARG A 45 15.33 -3.22 6.97
CA ARG A 45 16.33 -3.91 6.15
C ARG A 45 16.95 -3.02 5.08
N ASN A 46 16.57 -1.75 4.96
CA ASN A 46 17.04 -0.88 3.88
C ASN A 46 18.58 -0.81 3.78
N HIS A 47 19.26 -0.69 4.91
CA HIS A 47 20.73 -0.61 4.97
C HIS A 47 21.45 -1.92 4.64
N LEU A 48 20.73 -3.05 4.60
CA LEU A 48 21.27 -4.37 4.27
C LEU A 48 21.27 -4.66 2.79
N ASP A 49 20.50 -3.91 2.03
CA ASP A 49 20.32 -4.10 0.61
C ASP A 49 21.28 -3.23 -0.21
N SER A 50 21.61 -3.71 -1.41
CA SER A 50 22.28 -2.90 -2.41
C SER A 50 21.37 -1.79 -2.94
N ASP A 51 21.97 -0.73 -3.46
CA ASP A 51 21.26 0.31 -4.19
C ASP A 51 20.39 -0.33 -5.27
N ARG A 52 19.12 0.09 -5.36
CA ARG A 52 18.12 -0.59 -6.17
C ARG A 52 17.19 0.42 -6.83
N PHE A 53 16.88 0.17 -8.10
CA PHE A 53 15.77 0.79 -8.80
C PHE A 53 14.80 -0.29 -9.27
N THR A 54 13.52 -0.13 -8.96
CA THR A 54 12.47 -1.04 -9.41
C THR A 54 11.36 -0.23 -10.06
N PHE A 55 10.95 -0.66 -11.24
CA PHE A 55 9.76 -0.18 -11.92
C PHE A 55 8.86 -1.35 -12.26
N SER A 56 7.59 -1.24 -11.92
CA SER A 56 6.57 -2.22 -12.27
C SER A 56 5.32 -1.52 -12.79
N ARG A 57 4.75 -2.05 -13.87
CA ARG A 57 3.44 -1.63 -14.38
C ARG A 57 2.59 -2.87 -14.62
N VAL A 58 1.37 -2.83 -14.14
CA VAL A 58 0.40 -3.92 -14.30
C VAL A 58 -0.87 -3.35 -14.88
N ASN A 59 -1.31 -3.90 -16.02
CA ASN A 59 -2.63 -3.61 -16.56
C ASN A 59 -3.64 -4.40 -15.75
N TRP A 60 -4.44 -3.69 -14.96
CA TRP A 60 -5.43 -4.30 -14.09
C TRP A 60 -6.70 -4.57 -14.89
N LEU A 61 -7.16 -5.81 -14.87
CA LEU A 61 -8.33 -6.24 -15.65
C LEU A 61 -8.25 -5.89 -17.15
N GLY A 62 -7.04 -5.94 -17.75
CA GLY A 62 -6.78 -5.48 -19.11
C GLY A 62 -7.65 -6.08 -20.22
N ASN A 63 -8.28 -7.24 -19.96
CA ASN A 63 -9.25 -7.87 -20.88
C ASN A 63 -10.68 -7.33 -20.71
N ILE A 64 -10.96 -6.54 -19.66
CA ILE A 64 -12.29 -6.00 -19.33
C ILE A 64 -12.28 -4.49 -19.40
N VAL A 65 -11.24 -3.86 -18.83
CA VAL A 65 -11.05 -2.40 -18.78
C VAL A 65 -9.64 -2.10 -19.27
N GLY A 66 -9.52 -1.70 -20.53
CA GLY A 66 -8.23 -1.64 -21.24
C GLY A 66 -7.26 -0.58 -20.72
N ASP A 67 -7.72 0.42 -19.99
CA ASP A 67 -6.96 1.57 -19.52
C ASP A 67 -6.72 1.61 -18.01
N MET A 68 -7.29 0.65 -17.27
CA MET A 68 -7.03 0.53 -15.84
C MET A 68 -5.66 -0.10 -15.58
N ASN A 69 -4.81 0.60 -14.82
CA ASN A 69 -3.48 0.10 -14.52
C ASN A 69 -2.96 0.63 -13.18
N TYR A 70 -1.97 -0.06 -12.63
CA TYR A 70 -1.17 0.52 -11.58
C TYR A 70 0.32 0.50 -11.94
N MET A 71 1.04 1.49 -11.42
CA MET A 71 2.48 1.64 -11.55
C MET A 71 3.11 1.72 -10.17
N HIS A 72 4.24 1.06 -10.02
CA HIS A 72 5.07 1.15 -8.83
C HIS A 72 6.49 1.54 -9.24
N VAL A 73 7.05 2.51 -8.54
CA VAL A 73 8.45 2.91 -8.65
C VAL A 73 9.07 2.84 -7.27
N ASN A 74 10.24 2.26 -7.17
CA ASN A 74 11.02 2.22 -5.95
C ASN A 74 12.48 2.55 -6.25
N LEU A 75 13.05 3.43 -5.44
CA LEU A 75 14.45 3.83 -5.49
C LEU A 75 15.03 3.71 -4.08
N ALA A 76 15.90 2.74 -3.87
CA ALA A 76 16.61 2.53 -2.61
C ALA A 76 18.06 2.90 -2.76
N LYS A 77 18.61 3.60 -1.79
CA LYS A 77 20.02 3.98 -1.72
C LYS A 77 20.50 4.03 -0.27
N GLY A 78 21.39 3.13 0.08
CA GLY A 78 21.88 3.00 1.46
C GLY A 78 20.72 2.78 2.45
N SER A 79 20.65 3.59 3.48
CA SER A 79 19.60 3.51 4.51
C SER A 79 18.24 4.06 4.07
N PHE A 80 18.13 4.70 2.91
CA PHE A 80 16.92 5.36 2.44
C PHE A 80 16.24 4.59 1.30
N ASP A 81 14.92 4.64 1.30
CA ASP A 81 14.08 4.10 0.23
C ASP A 81 12.95 5.09 -0.08
N PHE A 82 12.79 5.42 -1.35
CA PHE A 82 11.65 6.18 -1.86
C PHE A 82 10.77 5.25 -2.67
N THR A 83 9.47 5.25 -2.39
CA THR A 83 8.50 4.43 -3.11
C THR A 83 7.29 5.24 -3.53
N THR A 84 6.77 4.95 -4.70
CA THR A 84 5.47 5.46 -5.13
C THR A 84 4.66 4.36 -5.79
N LEU A 85 3.36 4.35 -5.53
CA LEU A 85 2.39 3.50 -6.17
C LEU A 85 1.26 4.37 -6.67
N ILE A 86 0.95 4.27 -7.96
CA ILE A 86 -0.10 5.04 -8.62
C ILE A 86 -1.08 4.06 -9.24
N PHE A 87 -2.34 4.18 -8.89
CA PHE A 87 -3.45 3.40 -9.45
C PHE A 87 -4.34 4.31 -10.27
N ASN A 88 -4.40 4.04 -11.58
CA ASN A 88 -5.30 4.71 -12.51
C ASN A 88 -6.52 3.81 -12.72
N TYR A 89 -7.72 4.35 -12.47
CA TYR A 89 -8.98 3.63 -12.60
C TYR A 89 -9.55 3.63 -14.02
N GLY A 90 -8.79 4.17 -14.98
CA GLY A 90 -9.21 4.31 -16.35
C GLY A 90 -10.14 5.51 -16.58
N GLU A 91 -10.45 5.76 -17.85
CA GLU A 91 -11.36 6.84 -18.26
C GLU A 91 -12.80 6.47 -17.92
N GLN A 92 -13.50 7.40 -17.27
CA GLN A 92 -14.91 7.29 -16.93
C GLN A 92 -15.71 8.35 -17.69
N LEU A 93 -16.92 8.01 -18.11
CA LEU A 93 -17.82 8.96 -18.72
C LEU A 93 -18.59 9.73 -17.65
N GLU A 94 -18.61 11.05 -17.76
CA GLU A 94 -19.51 11.89 -17.00
C GLU A 94 -20.85 11.98 -17.74
N THR A 95 -21.94 11.73 -17.03
CA THR A 95 -23.31 11.80 -17.59
C THR A 95 -24.17 12.72 -16.74
N ASP A 96 -25.07 13.45 -17.37
CA ASP A 96 -26.09 14.20 -16.66
C ASP A 96 -27.20 13.28 -16.14
N ILE A 97 -28.20 13.89 -15.47
CA ILE A 97 -29.35 13.16 -14.90
C ILE A 97 -30.23 12.49 -15.96
N THR A 98 -30.08 12.87 -17.24
CA THR A 98 -30.82 12.30 -18.37
C THR A 98 -30.04 11.20 -19.08
N GLY A 99 -28.79 10.93 -18.64
CA GLY A 99 -27.91 9.93 -19.23
C GLY A 99 -27.07 10.43 -20.42
N VAL A 100 -27.15 11.73 -20.74
CA VAL A 100 -26.34 12.33 -21.80
C VAL A 100 -24.91 12.50 -21.31
N VAL A 101 -23.93 12.06 -22.12
CA VAL A 101 -22.50 12.22 -21.82
C VAL A 101 -22.12 13.70 -21.89
N THR A 102 -21.66 14.25 -20.79
CA THR A 102 -21.26 15.66 -20.64
C THR A 102 -19.75 15.84 -20.60
N GLY A 103 -19.00 14.76 -20.31
CA GLY A 103 -17.55 14.83 -20.22
C GLY A 103 -16.88 13.48 -19.96
N LYS A 104 -15.58 13.54 -19.66
CA LYS A 104 -14.75 12.39 -19.30
C LYS A 104 -13.83 12.78 -18.15
N PHE A 105 -13.54 11.83 -17.27
CA PHE A 105 -12.59 12.01 -16.18
C PHE A 105 -11.82 10.70 -15.91
N SER A 106 -10.65 10.80 -15.29
CA SER A 106 -9.81 9.65 -14.97
C SER A 106 -9.47 9.68 -13.48
N PRO A 107 -10.22 8.94 -12.63
CA PRO A 107 -9.91 8.86 -11.21
C PRO A 107 -8.55 8.21 -10.99
N MET A 108 -7.84 8.69 -9.98
CA MET A 108 -6.52 8.21 -9.65
C MET A 108 -6.32 8.14 -8.14
N SER A 109 -5.58 7.15 -7.69
CA SER A 109 -5.09 7.07 -6.31
C SER A 109 -3.59 6.89 -6.31
N SER A 110 -2.89 7.55 -5.39
CA SER A 110 -1.45 7.41 -5.27
C SER A 110 -1.00 7.30 -3.82
N ILE A 111 0.12 6.61 -3.62
CA ILE A 111 0.84 6.53 -2.37
C ILE A 111 2.28 6.94 -2.65
N TRP A 112 2.80 7.85 -1.83
CA TRP A 112 4.19 8.30 -1.86
C TRP A 112 4.79 8.00 -0.50
N GLY A 113 5.90 7.29 -0.46
CA GLY A 113 6.54 6.87 0.78
C GLY A 113 8.04 7.16 0.78
N VAL A 114 8.53 7.53 1.94
CA VAL A 114 9.96 7.60 2.23
C VAL A 114 10.22 6.72 3.44
N SER A 115 11.19 5.83 3.31
CA SER A 115 11.62 4.94 4.38
C SER A 115 13.06 5.23 4.75
N TRP A 116 13.36 5.05 6.01
CA TRP A 116 14.72 5.02 6.53
C TRP A 116 14.89 3.79 7.41
N GLY A 117 16.03 3.11 7.27
CA GLY A 117 16.37 1.98 8.11
C GLY A 117 17.86 1.83 8.31
N ASP A 118 18.27 1.52 9.54
CA ASP A 118 19.67 1.42 9.90
C ASP A 118 19.88 0.47 11.08
N ASN A 119 21.16 0.12 11.35
CA ASN A 119 21.55 -0.62 12.54
C ASN A 119 21.86 0.33 13.69
N ILE A 120 21.03 0.32 14.73
CA ILE A 120 21.24 1.11 15.93
C ILE A 120 21.63 0.18 17.07
N LYS A 121 22.87 0.24 17.49
CA LYS A 121 23.42 -0.55 18.62
C LYS A 121 23.15 -2.06 18.50
N GLY A 122 23.24 -2.60 17.27
CA GLY A 122 23.03 -4.03 17.00
C GLY A 122 21.57 -4.41 16.67
N TYR A 123 20.63 -3.46 16.71
CA TYR A 123 19.24 -3.66 16.31
C TYR A 123 18.98 -3.03 14.95
N ASN A 124 18.49 -3.81 14.00
CA ASN A 124 18.04 -3.26 12.71
C ASN A 124 16.65 -2.71 12.89
N VAL A 125 16.51 -1.41 12.74
CA VAL A 125 15.25 -0.69 12.92
C VAL A 125 14.96 0.16 11.70
N GLY A 126 13.68 0.43 11.45
CA GLY A 126 13.31 1.30 10.34
C GLY A 126 11.94 1.90 10.50
N VAL A 127 11.74 2.99 9.80
CA VAL A 127 10.49 3.74 9.77
C VAL A 127 10.14 4.12 8.34
N THR A 128 8.85 4.19 8.04
CA THR A 128 8.32 4.70 6.77
C THR A 128 7.27 5.76 7.04
N ALA A 129 7.34 6.87 6.34
CA ALA A 129 6.27 7.86 6.27
C ALA A 129 5.64 7.82 4.87
N LYS A 130 4.31 7.81 4.80
CA LYS A 130 3.56 7.72 3.54
C LYS A 130 2.52 8.82 3.47
N VAL A 131 2.33 9.38 2.28
CA VAL A 131 1.20 10.23 1.92
C VAL A 131 0.31 9.46 0.97
N ILE A 132 -0.98 9.44 1.25
CA ILE A 132 -2.02 8.79 0.46
C ILE A 132 -2.84 9.90 -0.17
N GLN A 133 -3.01 9.86 -1.48
CA GLN A 133 -3.83 10.80 -2.22
C GLN A 133 -4.88 10.05 -3.04
N HIS A 134 -6.12 10.49 -2.98
CA HIS A 134 -7.16 10.06 -3.89
C HIS A 134 -7.69 11.27 -4.65
N ASP A 135 -7.69 11.19 -5.95
CA ASP A 135 -8.30 12.14 -6.86
C ASP A 135 -9.47 11.44 -7.56
N LEU A 136 -10.68 11.70 -7.09
CA LEU A 136 -11.90 11.05 -7.56
C LEU A 136 -12.79 12.02 -8.35
N TYR A 137 -12.19 12.90 -9.16
CA TYR A 137 -12.84 13.89 -9.98
C TYR A 137 -13.45 15.06 -9.18
N VAL A 138 -14.53 14.83 -8.46
CA VAL A 138 -15.21 15.88 -7.65
C VAL A 138 -14.53 16.16 -6.33
N GLN A 139 -13.66 15.27 -5.85
CA GLN A 139 -13.02 15.39 -4.54
C GLN A 139 -11.60 14.85 -4.55
N LYS A 140 -10.68 15.69 -4.08
CA LYS A 140 -9.31 15.28 -3.72
C LYS A 140 -9.22 15.10 -2.22
N THR A 141 -8.66 13.98 -1.78
CA THR A 141 -8.46 13.71 -0.37
C THR A 141 -7.04 13.24 -0.10
N PHE A 142 -6.58 13.53 1.10
CA PHE A 142 -5.25 13.17 1.55
C PHE A 142 -5.31 12.44 2.88
N GLY A 143 -4.36 11.54 3.06
CA GLY A 143 -4.11 10.85 4.32
C GLY A 143 -2.62 10.66 4.53
N THR A 144 -2.25 10.33 5.76
CA THR A 144 -0.88 10.01 6.13
C THR A 144 -0.82 8.68 6.84
N SER A 145 0.23 7.93 6.59
CA SER A 145 0.42 6.61 7.18
C SER A 145 1.89 6.41 7.54
N PHE A 146 2.13 5.71 8.63
CA PHE A 146 3.46 5.41 9.12
C PHE A 146 3.61 3.91 9.33
N ASP A 147 4.85 3.42 9.16
CA ASP A 147 5.25 2.07 9.53
C ASP A 147 6.47 2.15 10.43
N VAL A 148 6.57 1.22 11.37
CA VAL A 148 7.76 1.00 12.19
C VAL A 148 8.09 -0.48 12.15
N ALA A 149 9.34 -0.82 11.93
CA ALA A 149 9.77 -2.20 11.83
C ALA A 149 11.08 -2.46 12.57
N THR A 150 11.28 -3.71 12.96
CA THR A 150 12.55 -4.22 13.44
C THR A 150 12.84 -5.56 12.78
N TYR A 151 14.08 -5.75 12.39
CA TYR A 151 14.57 -6.99 11.79
C TYR A 151 15.64 -7.61 12.68
N LEU A 152 15.44 -8.86 13.03
CA LEU A 152 16.31 -9.65 13.90
C LEU A 152 16.86 -10.83 13.08
N PRO A 153 18.11 -10.76 12.61
CA PRO A 153 18.72 -11.86 11.88
C PRO A 153 19.09 -13.00 12.84
N LYS A 154 18.97 -14.23 12.35
CA LYS A 154 19.47 -15.46 13.01
C LYS A 154 19.01 -15.62 14.47
N VAL A 155 17.72 -15.35 14.73
CA VAL A 155 17.14 -15.53 16.08
C VAL A 155 17.27 -16.98 16.57
N TYR A 156 17.12 -17.93 15.64
CA TYR A 156 17.35 -19.35 15.90
C TYR A 156 17.86 -20.03 14.63
N LYS A 157 19.11 -20.54 14.66
CA LYS A 157 19.81 -21.11 13.49
C LYS A 157 19.81 -20.12 12.32
N ASP A 158 19.13 -20.46 11.21
CA ASP A 158 18.99 -19.63 10.00
C ASP A 158 17.64 -18.90 9.93
N LEU A 159 16.91 -18.84 11.07
CA LEU A 159 15.62 -18.16 11.15
C LEU A 159 15.81 -16.68 11.41
N ASP A 160 15.42 -15.87 10.46
CA ASP A 160 15.30 -14.42 10.58
C ASP A 160 13.87 -14.05 10.99
N VAL A 161 13.72 -13.02 11.82
CA VAL A 161 12.43 -12.51 12.27
C VAL A 161 12.32 -11.04 11.91
N ASP A 162 11.24 -10.68 11.23
CA ASP A 162 10.87 -9.29 10.91
C ASP A 162 9.53 -8.98 11.57
N VAL A 163 9.47 -7.91 12.35
CA VAL A 163 8.26 -7.46 13.04
C VAL A 163 7.97 -6.03 12.63
N ALA A 164 6.77 -5.77 12.14
CA ALA A 164 6.37 -4.43 11.74
C ALA A 164 4.95 -4.08 12.16
N LEU A 165 4.79 -2.90 12.74
CA LEU A 165 3.52 -2.20 12.84
C LEU A 165 3.36 -1.32 11.60
N ARG A 166 2.31 -1.56 10.83
CA ARG A 166 2.13 -0.94 9.52
C ARG A 166 0.84 -0.16 9.42
N ASN A 167 0.88 0.86 8.54
CA ASN A 167 -0.28 1.64 8.13
C ASN A 167 -1.05 2.26 9.29
N PHE A 168 -0.36 2.81 10.29
CA PHE A 168 -1.00 3.61 11.32
C PHE A 168 -0.91 5.10 10.99
N GLY A 169 -1.93 5.89 11.31
CA GLY A 169 -1.96 7.31 10.98
C GLY A 169 -3.36 7.85 10.74
N VAL A 170 -3.46 8.81 9.81
CA VAL A 170 -4.69 9.51 9.49
C VAL A 170 -5.20 9.08 8.12
N ALA A 171 -6.36 8.44 8.10
CA ALA A 171 -6.98 8.01 6.85
C ALA A 171 -7.57 9.18 6.06
N PRO A 172 -7.59 9.12 4.72
CA PRO A 172 -8.30 10.08 3.88
C PRO A 172 -9.80 10.13 4.25
N THR A 173 -10.39 11.31 4.17
CA THR A 173 -11.81 11.53 4.48
C THR A 173 -12.55 11.96 3.22
N PHE A 174 -13.65 11.30 2.88
CA PHE A 174 -14.48 11.59 1.73
C PHE A 174 -15.77 12.29 2.17
N GLY A 175 -15.80 13.62 2.07
CA GLY A 175 -16.91 14.43 2.58
C GLY A 175 -17.10 14.20 4.08
N LYS A 176 -18.25 13.64 4.47
CA LYS A 176 -18.56 13.27 5.86
C LYS A 176 -18.10 11.85 6.24
N PHE A 177 -17.63 11.06 5.28
CA PHE A 177 -17.27 9.65 5.50
C PHE A 177 -15.79 9.54 5.90
N LYS A 178 -15.55 9.13 7.13
CA LYS A 178 -14.21 8.80 7.63
C LYS A 178 -13.87 7.37 7.20
N THR A 179 -12.76 7.20 6.49
CA THR A 179 -12.23 5.88 6.17
C THR A 179 -11.31 5.38 7.28
N LYS A 180 -10.84 4.15 7.17
CA LYS A 180 -9.84 3.58 8.10
C LYS A 180 -8.62 3.13 7.33
N LEU A 181 -7.45 3.23 7.95
CA LEU A 181 -6.23 2.61 7.43
C LEU A 181 -6.23 1.10 7.75
N PRO A 182 -5.65 0.26 6.87
CA PRO A 182 -5.46 -1.17 7.12
C PRO A 182 -4.28 -1.40 8.07
N THR A 183 -4.39 -0.92 9.29
CA THR A 183 -3.34 -1.08 10.30
C THR A 183 -3.16 -2.55 10.64
N SER A 184 -1.93 -3.04 10.60
CA SER A 184 -1.59 -4.43 10.88
C SER A 184 -0.28 -4.53 11.66
N LEU A 185 -0.21 -5.57 12.48
CA LEU A 185 1.03 -6.08 13.08
C LEU A 185 1.37 -7.38 12.34
N ASN A 186 2.53 -7.43 11.74
CA ASN A 186 3.03 -8.55 10.95
C ASN A 186 4.30 -9.11 11.60
#